data_de8965aa4f0a2c64f2680abb03a8ecab
#
_entry.id   de8965aa4f0a2c64f2680abb03a8ecab
#
_cell.length_a   1.000
_cell.length_b   1.000
_cell.length_c   1.000
_cell.angle_alpha   90.00
_cell.angle_beta   90.00
_cell.angle_gamma   90.00
#
_symmetry.space_group_name_H-M   'P 1'
#
loop_
_entity.id
_entity.type
_entity.pdbx_description
1 polymer ?
#
loop_
_entity_poly.entity_id
_entity_poly.type
_entity_poly.pdbx_seq_one_letter_code
_entity_poly.pdbx_strand_id
1 'polypeptide(L)'
;MGTHGDDGPADGTSSRDAAAAFADVYRLLAPQVRGYARRQVPDDLAEDVVAETFLVLWRRWSDAPAGTDLRPWVFGVARNKILRVREQQHRALRSVAHAAAAEPARPHGADPADDVAAADRARRLLAHLPPAEAEAMALTVWAGLAPAEAAQVLGCSVTALTSRLSRARTRLAAVLGAQGTADDTDDRRDDRAREGGR
;
A
#
# COMPACT_ATOMS: atom_id res chain seq x y z
N MET A 1 40.23 51.33 2.99
CA MET A 1 38.80 51.56 2.72
C MET A 1 38.24 50.26 2.13
N GLY A 2 37.88 49.34 3.00
CA GLY A 2 37.32 48.01 2.65
C GLY A 2 35.81 48.10 2.75
N THR A 3 35.12 47.89 1.64
CA THR A 3 33.67 47.74 1.61
C THR A 3 33.33 46.31 2.03
N HIS A 4 32.74 46.21 3.21
CA HIS A 4 32.08 45.02 3.70
C HIS A 4 30.83 44.78 2.84
N GLY A 5 30.86 43.76 1.97
CA GLY A 5 29.67 43.23 1.33
C GLY A 5 28.84 42.48 2.37
N ASP A 6 27.70 43.05 2.70
CA ASP A 6 26.66 42.45 3.52
C ASP A 6 25.94 41.36 2.66
N ASP A 7 26.37 40.13 2.80
CA ASP A 7 25.69 38.93 2.26
C ASP A 7 24.79 38.34 3.35
N GLY A 8 23.66 38.95 3.58
CA GLY A 8 22.55 38.34 4.30
C GLY A 8 21.25 38.53 3.49
N PRO A 9 20.22 37.74 3.62
CA PRO A 9 20.01 36.33 3.93
C PRO A 9 19.35 35.55 2.79
N ALA A 10 20.12 34.86 1.96
CA ALA A 10 19.58 33.99 0.91
C ALA A 10 18.99 32.67 1.46
N ASP A 11 19.28 32.30 2.70
CA ASP A 11 18.99 31.00 3.28
C ASP A 11 17.51 30.83 3.73
N GLY A 12 16.88 31.90 4.18
CA GLY A 12 15.50 31.83 4.71
C GLY A 12 14.40 31.75 3.66
N THR A 13 14.62 32.30 2.47
CA THR A 13 13.63 32.26 1.36
C THR A 13 13.64 30.92 0.70
N SER A 14 14.80 30.36 0.42
CA SER A 14 14.96 29.01 -0.17
C SER A 14 14.36 27.90 0.71
N SER A 15 14.51 28.01 2.03
CA SER A 15 13.93 27.07 2.99
C SER A 15 12.39 27.14 3.05
N ARG A 16 11.82 28.34 2.94
CA ARG A 16 10.35 28.53 2.89
C ARG A 16 9.75 28.00 1.60
N ASP A 17 10.40 28.23 0.49
CA ASP A 17 9.96 27.74 -0.81
C ASP A 17 10.02 26.19 -0.87
N ALA A 18 11.07 25.59 -0.32
CA ALA A 18 11.19 24.14 -0.19
C ALA A 18 10.09 23.55 0.71
N ALA A 19 9.79 24.20 1.85
CA ALA A 19 8.73 23.76 2.74
C ALA A 19 7.34 23.88 2.09
N ALA A 20 7.08 24.94 1.33
CA ALA A 20 5.82 25.09 0.57
C ALA A 20 5.69 24.02 -0.50
N ALA A 21 6.72 23.77 -1.31
CA ALA A 21 6.73 22.75 -2.34
C ALA A 21 6.56 21.34 -1.74
N PHE A 22 7.21 21.04 -0.62
CA PHE A 22 7.01 19.79 0.12
C PHE A 22 5.56 19.64 0.59
N ALA A 23 4.96 20.70 1.14
CA ALA A 23 3.58 20.68 1.60
C ALA A 23 2.59 20.40 0.46
N ASP A 24 2.85 20.91 -0.74
CA ASP A 24 2.05 20.62 -1.93
C ASP A 24 2.14 19.13 -2.33
N VAL A 25 3.36 18.60 -2.37
CA VAL A 25 3.59 17.17 -2.66
C VAL A 25 2.95 16.30 -1.57
N TYR A 26 3.08 16.66 -0.30
CA TYR A 26 2.46 15.92 0.80
C TYR A 26 0.94 15.89 0.65
N ARG A 27 0.29 17.03 0.41
CA ARG A 27 -1.18 17.11 0.22
C ARG A 27 -1.65 16.25 -0.96
N LEU A 28 -0.89 16.21 -2.02
CA LEU A 28 -1.21 15.43 -3.22
C LEU A 28 -1.02 13.93 -3.02
N LEU A 29 0.12 13.50 -2.44
CA LEU A 29 0.53 12.10 -2.44
C LEU A 29 0.19 11.36 -1.15
N ALA A 30 0.07 12.04 0.01
CA ALA A 30 -0.18 11.36 1.29
C ALA A 30 -1.51 10.56 1.30
N PRO A 31 -2.63 11.05 0.76
CA PRO A 31 -3.85 10.25 0.66
C PRO A 31 -3.67 9.01 -0.21
N GLN A 32 -2.91 9.10 -1.30
CA GLN A 32 -2.64 7.99 -2.22
C GLN A 32 -1.74 6.94 -1.54
N VAL A 33 -0.67 7.37 -0.88
CA VAL A 33 0.23 6.49 -0.12
C VAL A 33 -0.52 5.79 1.02
N ARG A 34 -1.39 6.52 1.73
CA ARG A 34 -2.25 5.96 2.79
C ARG A 34 -3.17 4.87 2.21
N GLY A 35 -3.90 5.14 1.14
CA GLY A 35 -4.78 4.18 0.49
C GLY A 35 -4.04 2.93 0.01
N TYR A 36 -2.81 3.09 -0.49
CA TYR A 36 -1.93 1.99 -0.88
C TYR A 36 -1.46 1.18 0.33
N ALA A 37 -1.05 1.84 1.43
CA ALA A 37 -0.55 1.18 2.64
C ALA A 37 -1.65 0.39 3.36
N ARG A 38 -2.83 0.98 3.59
CA ARG A 38 -3.96 0.36 4.28
C ARG A 38 -4.41 -0.98 3.67
N ARG A 39 -4.23 -1.13 2.36
CA ARG A 39 -4.53 -2.39 1.65
C ARG A 39 -3.44 -3.44 1.76
N GLN A 40 -2.34 -3.15 2.44
CA GLN A 40 -1.20 -4.07 2.54
C GLN A 40 -0.75 -4.35 3.98
N VAL A 41 -1.02 -3.43 4.89
CA VAL A 41 -0.72 -3.55 6.32
C VAL A 41 -1.93 -3.08 7.14
N PRO A 42 -2.05 -3.45 8.43
CA PRO A 42 -3.07 -2.91 9.33
C PRO A 42 -3.04 -1.37 9.41
N ASP A 43 -4.18 -0.77 9.74
CA ASP A 43 -4.38 0.68 9.68
C ASP A 43 -3.44 1.48 10.57
N ASP A 44 -3.17 1.00 11.78
CA ASP A 44 -2.20 1.59 12.71
C ASP A 44 -0.79 1.66 12.10
N LEU A 45 -0.36 0.59 11.44
CA LEU A 45 0.93 0.52 10.75
C LEU A 45 0.93 1.28 9.40
N ALA A 46 -0.23 1.48 8.80
CA ALA A 46 -0.33 2.26 7.57
C ALA A 46 -0.03 3.74 7.78
N GLU A 47 -0.46 4.32 8.91
CA GLU A 47 -0.12 5.71 9.25
C GLU A 47 1.39 5.87 9.52
N ASP A 48 2.02 4.90 10.16
CA ASP A 48 3.49 4.88 10.34
C ASP A 48 4.23 4.80 9.00
N VAL A 49 3.74 3.99 8.06
CA VAL A 49 4.29 3.92 6.70
C VAL A 49 4.21 5.28 6.01
N VAL A 50 3.07 5.98 6.11
CA VAL A 50 2.91 7.34 5.55
C VAL A 50 3.91 8.28 6.17
N ALA A 51 3.94 8.38 7.51
CA ALA A 51 4.82 9.28 8.24
C ALA A 51 6.30 9.04 7.89
N GLU A 52 6.74 7.78 7.91
CA GLU A 52 8.12 7.42 7.58
C GLU A 52 8.46 7.67 6.10
N THR A 53 7.52 7.49 5.17
CA THR A 53 7.73 7.77 3.74
C THR A 53 8.01 9.25 3.52
N PHE A 54 7.18 10.11 4.09
CA PHE A 54 7.33 11.55 3.93
C PHE A 54 8.49 12.12 4.75
N LEU A 55 8.87 11.49 5.85
CA LEU A 55 10.10 11.83 6.57
C LEU A 55 11.35 11.54 5.71
N VAL A 56 11.36 10.44 4.97
CA VAL A 56 12.44 10.16 4.01
C VAL A 56 12.44 11.18 2.89
N LEU A 57 11.29 11.53 2.32
CA LEU A 57 11.17 12.56 1.29
C LEU A 57 11.69 13.90 1.80
N TRP A 58 11.29 14.33 3.02
CA TRP A 58 11.76 15.57 3.62
C TRP A 58 13.27 15.61 3.80
N ARG A 59 13.85 14.55 4.36
CA ARG A 59 15.30 14.45 4.58
C ARG A 59 16.12 14.40 3.29
N ARG A 60 15.52 13.99 2.20
CA ARG A 60 16.16 13.88 0.89
C ARG A 60 15.56 14.82 -0.13
N TRP A 61 14.97 15.93 0.33
CA TRP A 61 14.24 16.84 -0.55
C TRP A 61 15.10 17.38 -1.69
N SER A 62 16.36 17.73 -1.41
CA SER A 62 17.33 18.20 -2.41
C SER A 62 17.75 17.13 -3.41
N ASP A 63 17.71 15.86 -3.02
CA ASP A 63 18.17 14.73 -3.82
C ASP A 63 17.00 13.96 -4.45
N ALA A 64 15.77 14.32 -4.09
CA ALA A 64 14.58 13.67 -4.64
C ALA A 64 14.43 14.01 -6.13
N PRO A 65 14.04 13.03 -6.96
CA PRO A 65 13.80 13.32 -8.37
C PRO A 65 12.66 14.32 -8.53
N ALA A 66 12.77 15.18 -9.55
CA ALA A 66 11.75 16.17 -9.85
C ALA A 66 10.74 15.66 -10.89
N GLY A 67 9.62 16.36 -11.03
CA GLY A 67 8.63 16.12 -12.08
C GLY A 67 7.97 14.74 -11.97
N THR A 68 7.88 14.05 -13.11
CA THR A 68 7.16 12.77 -13.24
C THR A 68 7.78 11.63 -12.46
N ASP A 69 9.07 11.68 -12.15
CA ASP A 69 9.79 10.62 -11.44
C ASP A 69 9.62 10.68 -9.91
N LEU A 70 9.17 11.80 -9.38
CA LEU A 70 8.94 11.97 -7.94
C LEU A 70 7.89 10.98 -7.40
N ARG A 71 6.79 10.83 -8.12
CA ARG A 71 5.70 9.95 -7.70
C ARG A 71 6.13 8.49 -7.59
N PRO A 72 6.69 7.83 -8.62
CA PRO A 72 7.19 6.47 -8.49
C PRO A 72 8.30 6.33 -7.43
N TRP A 73 9.14 7.35 -7.24
CA TRP A 73 10.14 7.34 -6.18
C TRP A 73 9.50 7.30 -4.78
N VAL A 74 8.50 8.15 -4.50
CA VAL A 74 7.75 8.14 -3.22
C VAL A 74 7.10 6.79 -2.98
N PHE A 75 6.45 6.20 -3.99
CA PHE A 75 5.87 4.86 -3.87
C PHE A 75 6.91 3.76 -3.71
N GLY A 76 8.12 3.92 -4.25
CA GLY A 76 9.25 3.04 -3.99
C GLY A 76 9.68 3.06 -2.52
N VAL A 77 9.73 4.26 -1.92
CA VAL A 77 10.00 4.41 -0.47
C VAL A 77 8.89 3.75 0.35
N ALA A 78 7.62 4.05 0.06
CA ALA A 78 6.47 3.46 0.75
C ALA A 78 6.46 1.92 0.67
N ARG A 79 6.71 1.36 -0.52
CA ARG A 79 6.85 -0.08 -0.74
C ARG A 79 7.92 -0.70 0.18
N ASN A 80 9.11 -0.09 0.23
CA ASN A 80 10.18 -0.59 1.08
C ASN A 80 9.81 -0.58 2.57
N LYS A 81 9.05 0.43 3.02
CA LYS A 81 8.53 0.48 4.39
C LYS A 81 7.52 -0.63 4.65
N ILE A 82 6.56 -0.84 3.76
CA ILE A 82 5.57 -1.92 3.83
C ILE A 82 6.25 -3.29 3.89
N LEU A 83 7.25 -3.55 3.05
CA LEU A 83 7.96 -4.82 3.06
C LEU A 83 8.66 -5.08 4.41
N ARG A 84 9.26 -4.06 5.02
CA ARG A 84 9.87 -4.16 6.36
C ARG A 84 8.84 -4.47 7.44
N VAL A 85 7.69 -3.79 7.43
CA VAL A 85 6.59 -4.04 8.36
C VAL A 85 6.11 -5.49 8.24
N ARG A 86 5.87 -5.96 7.04
CA ARG A 86 5.45 -7.35 6.79
C ARG A 86 6.48 -8.36 7.28
N GLU A 87 7.76 -8.11 7.02
CA GLU A 87 8.84 -9.00 7.49
C GLU A 87 8.92 -9.05 9.02
N GLN A 88 8.72 -7.91 9.69
CA GLN A 88 8.67 -7.84 11.15
C GLN A 88 7.48 -8.62 11.70
N GLN A 89 6.29 -8.47 11.12
CA GLN A 89 5.10 -9.23 11.49
C GLN A 89 5.31 -10.74 11.30
N HIS A 90 5.87 -11.16 10.17
CA HIS A 90 6.18 -12.57 9.93
C HIS A 90 7.22 -13.13 10.91
N ARG A 91 8.19 -12.34 11.32
CA ARG A 91 9.16 -12.75 12.35
C ARG A 91 8.50 -12.88 13.71
N ALA A 92 7.65 -11.92 14.11
CA ALA A 92 6.91 -11.97 15.36
C ALA A 92 5.99 -13.19 15.44
N LEU A 93 5.23 -13.47 14.38
CA LEU A 93 4.34 -14.65 14.29
C LEU A 93 5.12 -15.96 14.41
N ARG A 94 6.29 -16.08 13.77
CA ARG A 94 7.14 -17.28 13.92
C ARG A 94 7.70 -17.43 15.32
N SER A 95 8.07 -16.33 15.99
CA SER A 95 8.52 -16.34 17.37
C SER A 95 7.42 -16.78 18.33
N VAL A 96 6.20 -16.30 18.14
CA VAL A 96 5.02 -16.68 18.94
C VAL A 96 4.63 -18.14 18.66
N ALA A 97 4.66 -18.60 17.42
CA ALA A 97 4.38 -19.98 17.06
C ALA A 97 5.38 -20.99 17.68
N HIS A 98 6.60 -20.54 17.98
CA HIS A 98 7.59 -21.34 18.73
C HIS A 98 7.33 -21.32 20.25
N ALA A 99 6.61 -20.32 20.76
CA ALA A 99 6.41 -20.13 22.20
C ALA A 99 5.01 -20.57 22.72
N ALA A 100 4.02 -20.69 21.86
CA ALA A 100 2.67 -21.11 22.27
C ALA A 100 1.83 -21.60 21.07
N ALA A 101 1.20 -22.76 21.27
CA ALA A 101 -0.06 -23.07 20.57
C ALA A 101 -1.14 -22.16 21.17
N ALA A 102 -1.34 -20.98 20.63
CA ALA A 102 -2.36 -20.03 21.06
C ALA A 102 -2.98 -19.32 19.85
N GLU A 103 -4.28 -19.20 19.93
CA GLU A 103 -5.31 -18.68 19.04
C GLU A 103 -4.89 -17.50 18.15
N PRO A 104 -5.38 -17.43 16.89
CA PRO A 104 -5.15 -16.28 16.04
C PRO A 104 -5.86 -15.04 16.59
N ALA A 105 -5.09 -13.97 16.80
CA ALA A 105 -5.62 -12.68 17.25
C ALA A 105 -6.66 -12.16 16.25
N ARG A 106 -7.87 -11.91 16.73
CA ARG A 106 -8.95 -11.26 15.99
C ARG A 106 -8.59 -9.79 15.77
N PRO A 107 -8.83 -9.24 14.58
CA PRO A 107 -8.67 -7.80 14.35
C PRO A 107 -9.68 -7.04 15.21
N HIS A 108 -9.21 -6.09 16.02
CA HIS A 108 -10.08 -5.15 16.71
C HIS A 108 -10.59 -4.12 15.71
N GLY A 109 -11.91 -3.93 15.72
CA GLY A 109 -12.56 -2.95 14.90
C GLY A 109 -12.49 -1.55 15.49
N ALA A 110 -12.42 -0.56 14.62
CA ALA A 110 -12.89 0.80 14.85
C ALA A 110 -13.44 1.34 13.53
N ASP A 111 -14.64 1.88 13.59
CA ASP A 111 -15.39 2.45 12.47
C ASP A 111 -14.67 3.69 11.89
N PRO A 112 -14.51 3.79 10.58
CA PRO A 112 -15.49 3.99 9.54
C PRO A 112 -15.62 2.74 8.65
N ALA A 113 -16.78 2.09 8.76
CA ALA A 113 -17.00 0.70 8.40
C ALA A 113 -16.70 0.31 6.95
N ASP A 114 -16.93 1.16 5.98
CA ASP A 114 -16.84 0.78 4.56
C ASP A 114 -15.41 0.76 4.02
N ASP A 115 -14.56 1.72 4.38
CA ASP A 115 -13.17 1.79 3.90
C ASP A 115 -12.27 0.73 4.55
N VAL A 116 -12.49 0.43 5.83
CA VAL A 116 -11.76 -0.62 6.55
C VAL A 116 -12.14 -2.00 6.01
N ALA A 117 -13.43 -2.25 5.81
CA ALA A 117 -13.92 -3.50 5.22
C ALA A 117 -13.41 -3.71 3.80
N ALA A 118 -13.35 -2.64 2.99
CA ALA A 118 -12.78 -2.69 1.64
C ALA A 118 -11.27 -2.96 1.66
N ALA A 119 -10.53 -2.35 2.59
CA ALA A 119 -9.10 -2.59 2.76
C ALA A 119 -8.80 -4.03 3.21
N ASP A 120 -9.59 -4.57 4.14
CA ASP A 120 -9.50 -5.97 4.59
C ASP A 120 -9.81 -6.96 3.47
N ARG A 121 -10.87 -6.70 2.69
CA ARG A 121 -11.19 -7.51 1.51
C ARG A 121 -10.03 -7.50 0.52
N ALA A 122 -9.45 -6.34 0.26
CA ALA A 122 -8.32 -6.20 -0.63
C ALA A 122 -7.09 -6.99 -0.13
N ARG A 123 -6.78 -6.93 1.16
CA ARG A 123 -5.69 -7.72 1.78
C ARG A 123 -5.93 -9.22 1.62
N ARG A 124 -7.15 -9.70 1.87
CA ARG A 124 -7.50 -11.11 1.67
C ARG A 124 -7.33 -11.53 0.22
N LEU A 125 -7.79 -10.74 -0.73
CA LEU A 125 -7.63 -11.03 -2.16
C LEU A 125 -6.16 -11.10 -2.57
N LEU A 126 -5.33 -10.15 -2.11
CA LEU A 126 -3.89 -10.18 -2.38
C LEU A 126 -3.18 -11.41 -1.79
N ALA A 127 -3.65 -11.93 -0.67
CA ALA A 127 -3.06 -13.11 -0.04
C ALA A 127 -3.16 -14.38 -0.92
N HIS A 128 -4.08 -14.39 -1.89
CA HIS A 128 -4.19 -15.47 -2.89
C HIS A 128 -3.21 -15.35 -4.06
N LEU A 129 -2.48 -14.23 -4.14
CA LEU A 129 -1.53 -13.99 -5.23
C LEU A 129 -0.09 -14.27 -4.81
N PRO A 130 0.76 -14.76 -5.73
CA PRO A 130 2.21 -14.73 -5.53
C PRO A 130 2.70 -13.29 -5.26
N PRO A 131 3.74 -13.08 -4.42
CA PRO A 131 4.18 -11.75 -4.00
C PRO A 131 4.40 -10.77 -5.14
N ALA A 132 5.04 -11.19 -6.23
CA ALA A 132 5.31 -10.32 -7.38
C ALA A 132 4.04 -9.90 -8.15
N GLU A 133 2.99 -10.72 -8.15
CA GLU A 133 1.69 -10.41 -8.73
C GLU A 133 0.88 -9.49 -7.82
N ALA A 134 0.92 -9.75 -6.51
CA ALA A 134 0.29 -8.91 -5.49
C ALA A 134 0.87 -7.48 -5.49
N GLU A 135 2.19 -7.33 -5.57
CA GLU A 135 2.84 -6.02 -5.67
C GLU A 135 2.48 -5.27 -6.95
N ALA A 136 2.46 -5.95 -8.10
CA ALA A 136 2.05 -5.36 -9.36
C ALA A 136 0.61 -4.83 -9.29
N MET A 137 -0.32 -5.60 -8.74
CA MET A 137 -1.71 -5.20 -8.53
C MET A 137 -1.82 -4.02 -7.56
N ALA A 138 -1.11 -4.06 -6.44
CA ALA A 138 -1.16 -3.00 -5.44
C ALA A 138 -0.71 -1.65 -6.00
N LEU A 139 0.39 -1.63 -6.76
CA LEU A 139 0.92 -0.40 -7.34
C LEU A 139 0.05 0.15 -8.48
N THR A 140 -0.55 -0.70 -9.32
CA THR A 140 -1.35 -0.22 -10.45
C THR A 140 -2.79 0.09 -10.07
N VAL A 141 -3.45 -0.75 -9.25
CA VAL A 141 -4.87 -0.59 -8.94
C VAL A 141 -5.09 0.37 -7.78
N TRP A 142 -4.27 0.29 -6.72
CA TRP A 142 -4.51 1.09 -5.51
C TRP A 142 -3.62 2.32 -5.39
N ALA A 143 -2.37 2.24 -5.82
CA ALA A 143 -1.52 3.42 -5.93
C ALA A 143 -1.84 4.23 -7.21
N GLY A 144 -2.56 3.66 -8.16
CA GLY A 144 -2.91 4.31 -9.43
C GLY A 144 -1.68 4.67 -10.27
N LEU A 145 -0.58 3.91 -10.14
CA LEU A 145 0.61 4.13 -10.95
C LEU A 145 0.37 3.63 -12.38
N ALA A 146 0.84 4.40 -13.36
CA ALA A 146 0.92 3.92 -14.72
C ALA A 146 1.83 2.69 -14.83
N PRO A 147 1.64 1.80 -15.82
CA PRO A 147 2.47 0.61 -15.96
C PRO A 147 3.98 0.89 -15.99
N ALA A 148 4.40 1.99 -16.63
CA ALA A 148 5.81 2.39 -16.66
C ALA A 148 6.34 2.78 -15.26
N GLU A 149 5.56 3.56 -14.49
CA GLU A 149 5.90 3.96 -13.13
C GLU A 149 5.97 2.75 -12.18
N ALA A 150 4.99 1.84 -12.27
CA ALA A 150 4.97 0.63 -11.44
C ALA A 150 6.13 -0.32 -11.80
N ALA A 151 6.49 -0.45 -13.07
CA ALA A 151 7.64 -1.21 -13.51
C ALA A 151 8.96 -0.62 -12.96
N GLN A 152 9.09 0.71 -12.96
CA GLN A 152 10.22 1.42 -12.34
C GLN A 152 10.32 1.13 -10.83
N VAL A 153 9.21 1.22 -10.10
CA VAL A 153 9.17 0.90 -8.65
C VAL A 153 9.57 -0.55 -8.37
N LEU A 154 9.18 -1.49 -9.24
CA LEU A 154 9.45 -2.92 -9.09
C LEU A 154 10.80 -3.35 -9.68
N GLY A 155 11.53 -2.46 -10.32
CA GLY A 155 12.80 -2.77 -10.97
C GLY A 155 12.66 -3.83 -12.07
N CYS A 156 11.58 -3.78 -12.87
CA CYS A 156 11.32 -4.74 -13.93
C CYS A 156 10.89 -4.06 -15.23
N SER A 157 10.86 -4.80 -16.35
CA SER A 157 10.34 -4.27 -17.60
C SER A 157 8.81 -4.11 -17.56
N VAL A 158 8.28 -3.19 -18.38
CA VAL A 158 6.83 -3.00 -18.54
C VAL A 158 6.16 -4.29 -19.01
N THR A 159 6.82 -5.05 -19.91
CA THR A 159 6.32 -6.36 -20.37
C THR A 159 6.23 -7.37 -19.24
N ALA A 160 7.22 -7.42 -18.35
CA ALA A 160 7.19 -8.29 -17.18
C ALA A 160 6.06 -7.90 -16.21
N LEU A 161 5.86 -6.58 -16.00
CA LEU A 161 4.76 -6.07 -15.18
C LEU A 161 3.40 -6.46 -15.77
N THR A 162 3.15 -6.20 -17.05
CA THR A 162 1.87 -6.51 -17.71
C THR A 162 1.56 -8.00 -17.69
N SER A 163 2.59 -8.86 -17.82
CA SER A 163 2.45 -10.30 -17.66
C SER A 163 2.06 -10.71 -16.24
N ARG A 164 2.64 -10.06 -15.20
CA ARG A 164 2.24 -10.28 -13.79
C ARG A 164 0.79 -9.86 -13.56
N LEU A 165 0.39 -8.69 -14.07
CA LEU A 165 -0.98 -8.20 -13.95
C LEU A 165 -2.01 -9.12 -14.63
N SER A 166 -1.68 -9.65 -15.81
CA SER A 166 -2.54 -10.60 -16.51
C SER A 166 -2.75 -11.87 -15.67
N ARG A 167 -1.67 -12.48 -15.17
CA ARG A 167 -1.76 -13.68 -14.32
C ARG A 167 -2.51 -13.39 -13.01
N ALA A 168 -2.26 -12.25 -12.38
CA ALA A 168 -2.98 -11.84 -11.17
C ALA A 168 -4.49 -11.75 -11.40
N ARG A 169 -4.92 -11.11 -12.50
CA ARG A 169 -6.34 -11.02 -12.87
C ARG A 169 -6.98 -12.39 -13.08
N THR A 170 -6.31 -13.28 -13.80
CA THR A 170 -6.81 -14.65 -14.01
C THR A 170 -6.98 -15.41 -12.68
N ARG A 171 -6.00 -15.31 -11.76
CA ARG A 171 -6.08 -15.96 -10.45
C ARG A 171 -7.21 -15.39 -9.60
N LEU A 172 -7.35 -14.07 -9.56
CA LEU A 172 -8.42 -13.41 -8.80
C LEU A 172 -9.80 -13.73 -9.36
N ALA A 173 -9.95 -13.81 -10.68
CA ALA A 173 -11.20 -14.22 -11.31
C ALA A 173 -11.59 -15.66 -10.90
N ALA A 174 -10.63 -16.58 -10.83
CA ALA A 174 -10.87 -17.95 -10.36
C ALA A 174 -11.28 -17.97 -8.88
N VAL A 175 -10.63 -17.18 -8.02
CA VAL A 175 -10.99 -17.09 -6.59
C VAL A 175 -12.40 -16.52 -6.40
N LEU A 176 -12.74 -15.44 -7.11
CA LEU A 176 -14.05 -14.82 -7.02
C LEU A 176 -15.16 -15.71 -7.60
N GLY A 177 -14.89 -16.44 -8.69
CA GLY A 177 -15.82 -17.40 -9.26
C GLY A 177 -16.09 -18.59 -8.31
N ALA A 178 -15.08 -19.07 -7.60
CA ALA A 178 -15.25 -20.13 -6.60
C ALA A 178 -16.06 -19.66 -5.38
N GLN A 179 -15.93 -18.41 -4.97
CA GLN A 179 -16.70 -17.81 -3.86
C GLN A 179 -18.18 -17.61 -4.24
N GLY A 180 -18.47 -17.16 -5.47
CA GLY A 180 -19.84 -17.00 -5.94
C GLY A 180 -20.63 -18.30 -6.04
N THR A 181 -19.98 -19.40 -6.36
CA THR A 181 -20.64 -20.74 -6.40
C THR A 181 -20.87 -21.31 -5.00
N ALA A 182 -20.08 -20.95 -4.00
CA ALA A 182 -20.27 -21.39 -2.62
C ALA A 182 -21.49 -20.70 -1.96
N ASP A 183 -21.65 -19.38 -2.17
CA ASP A 183 -22.79 -18.60 -1.66
C ASP A 183 -24.13 -19.07 -2.25
N ASP A 184 -24.16 -19.36 -3.56
CA ASP A 184 -25.39 -19.85 -4.25
C ASP A 184 -25.78 -21.27 -3.82
N THR A 185 -24.83 -22.04 -3.30
CA THR A 185 -25.08 -23.42 -2.81
C THR A 185 -25.62 -23.43 -1.37
N ASP A 186 -25.24 -22.46 -0.56
CA ASP A 186 -25.67 -22.35 0.84
C ASP A 186 -27.11 -21.79 0.92
N ASP A 187 -27.44 -20.81 0.08
CA ASP A 187 -28.79 -20.23 -0.04
C ASP A 187 -29.84 -21.30 -0.48
N ARG A 188 -29.43 -22.17 -1.41
CA ARG A 188 -30.30 -23.30 -1.86
C ARG A 188 -30.45 -24.41 -0.82
N ARG A 189 -29.52 -24.54 0.13
CA ARG A 189 -29.67 -25.51 1.24
C ARG A 189 -30.63 -24.99 2.31
N ASP A 190 -30.58 -23.69 2.59
CA ASP A 190 -31.48 -23.05 3.57
C ASP A 190 -32.94 -23.02 3.08
N ASP A 191 -33.19 -22.83 1.79
CA ASP A 191 -34.51 -22.87 1.19
C ASP A 191 -35.13 -24.29 1.25
N ARG A 192 -34.33 -25.33 0.98
CA ARG A 192 -34.83 -26.73 1.09
C ARG A 192 -35.10 -27.17 2.53
N ALA A 193 -34.37 -26.59 3.51
CA ALA A 193 -34.64 -26.88 4.92
C ALA A 193 -35.94 -26.25 5.42
N ARG A 194 -36.34 -25.13 4.83
CA ARG A 194 -37.61 -24.43 5.13
C ARG A 194 -38.83 -25.06 4.49
N GLU A 195 -38.69 -25.67 3.31
CA GLU A 195 -39.80 -26.36 2.62
C GLU A 195 -40.07 -27.79 3.14
N GLY A 196 -39.09 -28.48 3.73
CA GLY A 196 -39.24 -29.83 4.28
C GLY A 196 -39.86 -29.91 5.70
N GLY A 197 -40.21 -28.76 6.30
CA GLY A 197 -40.74 -28.67 7.66
C GLY A 197 -42.25 -28.41 7.78
N ARG A 198 -43.02 -28.69 6.74
CA ARG A 198 -44.51 -28.63 6.78
C ARG A 198 -45.18 -29.97 6.67
#